data_2b7f9fc99e87aa881162eaa1e6217993
#
_entry.id   2b7f9fc99e87aa881162eaa1e6217993
#
_cell.length_a   1.000
_cell.length_b   1.000
_cell.length_c   1.000
_cell.angle_alpha   90.00
_cell.angle_beta   90.00
_cell.angle_gamma   90.00
#
_symmetry.space_group_name_H-M   'P 1'
#
loop_
_entity.id
_entity.type
_entity.pdbx_description
1 polymer ?
#
loop_
_entity_poly.entity_id
_entity_poly.type
_entity_poly.pdbx_seq_one_letter_code
_entity_poly.pdbx_strand_id
1 'polypeptide(L)'
;GSISRHIGVTLYETLVSFVLVIFFSLFVTVLLWLFRKLSEILEPYLVVLNSLPKSALAPLLIVWLGANRTTIIIAGMSVAIFGSILNLYSEFSEVDPDKIMLIYTLHGNRLHALSKVVIPSCIPAIISTMKVNIGLCLVGVIIGEFIGGREGLGYMIIYGSQVFKLDWLLMSICILCVIAMLLYALIGLIEKWYLCRCKIS
;
A
#
# COMPACT_ATOMS: atom_id res chain seq x y z
N GLY A 1 -8.01 -21.34 -20.32
CA GLY A 1 -7.59 -19.97 -20.23
C GLY A 1 -6.10 -19.93 -20.01
N SER A 2 -5.40 -19.08 -20.72
CA SER A 2 -3.95 -19.03 -20.62
C SER A 2 -3.51 -18.48 -19.25
N ILE A 3 -2.47 -19.03 -18.67
CA ILE A 3 -1.82 -18.59 -17.41
C ILE A 3 -1.54 -17.08 -17.46
N SER A 4 -1.19 -16.55 -18.63
CA SER A 4 -0.96 -15.12 -18.86
C SER A 4 -2.17 -14.24 -18.47
N ARG A 5 -3.39 -14.73 -18.63
CA ARG A 5 -4.61 -14.00 -18.21
C ARG A 5 -4.68 -13.90 -16.69
N HIS A 6 -4.39 -14.98 -15.97
CA HIS A 6 -4.39 -14.98 -14.50
C HIS A 6 -3.30 -14.07 -13.95
N ILE A 7 -2.11 -14.09 -14.54
CA ILE A 7 -1.01 -13.17 -14.20
C ILE A 7 -1.45 -11.72 -14.41
N GLY A 8 -2.05 -11.41 -15.56
CA GLY A 8 -2.50 -10.06 -15.89
C GLY A 8 -3.57 -9.55 -14.92
N VAL A 9 -4.50 -10.40 -14.47
CA VAL A 9 -5.55 -10.03 -13.52
C VAL A 9 -4.94 -9.70 -12.16
N THR A 10 -4.10 -10.58 -11.58
CA THR A 10 -3.45 -10.33 -10.28
C THR A 10 -2.57 -9.08 -10.33
N LEU A 11 -1.79 -8.88 -11.40
CA LEU A 11 -0.97 -7.67 -11.57
C LEU A 11 -1.82 -6.40 -11.63
N TYR A 12 -2.89 -6.41 -12.41
CA TYR A 12 -3.79 -5.27 -12.53
C TYR A 12 -4.42 -4.91 -11.17
N GLU A 13 -4.99 -5.90 -10.46
CA GLU A 13 -5.63 -5.71 -9.16
C GLU A 13 -4.61 -5.22 -8.11
N THR A 14 -3.40 -5.76 -8.12
CA THR A 14 -2.31 -5.31 -7.22
C THR A 14 -1.87 -3.88 -7.50
N LEU A 15 -1.65 -3.52 -8.76
CA LEU A 15 -1.20 -2.18 -9.13
C LEU A 15 -2.27 -1.13 -8.85
N VAL A 16 -3.55 -1.43 -9.13
CA VAL A 16 -4.66 -0.52 -8.82
C VAL A 16 -4.78 -0.34 -7.30
N SER A 17 -4.76 -1.43 -6.53
CA SER A 17 -4.77 -1.36 -5.05
C SER A 17 -3.62 -0.52 -4.52
N PHE A 18 -2.42 -0.73 -5.05
CA PHE A 18 -1.21 -0.02 -4.66
C PHE A 18 -1.30 1.49 -4.92
N VAL A 19 -1.72 1.90 -6.13
CA VAL A 19 -1.88 3.32 -6.47
C VAL A 19 -2.91 3.98 -5.57
N LEU A 20 -4.03 3.30 -5.31
CA LEU A 20 -5.08 3.81 -4.42
C LEU A 20 -4.57 3.92 -2.97
N VAL A 21 -3.82 2.94 -2.46
CA VAL A 21 -3.22 3.00 -1.12
C VAL A 21 -2.29 4.21 -1.00
N ILE A 22 -1.40 4.43 -1.95
CA ILE A 22 -0.48 5.57 -1.92
C ILE A 22 -1.27 6.89 -1.90
N PHE A 23 -2.23 7.03 -2.81
CA PHE A 23 -3.01 8.25 -2.93
C PHE A 23 -3.78 8.54 -1.63
N PHE A 24 -4.54 7.58 -1.12
CA PHE A 24 -5.35 7.76 0.08
C PHE A 24 -4.50 7.89 1.35
N SER A 25 -3.41 7.12 1.49
CA SER A 25 -2.54 7.23 2.67
C SER A 25 -1.84 8.57 2.74
N LEU A 26 -1.30 9.08 1.62
CA LEU A 26 -0.71 10.43 1.58
C LEU A 26 -1.75 11.51 1.85
N PHE A 27 -2.93 11.40 1.25
CA PHE A 27 -4.01 12.37 1.46
C PHE A 27 -4.43 12.43 2.93
N VAL A 28 -4.68 11.28 3.56
CA VAL A 28 -5.05 11.22 4.98
C VAL A 28 -3.91 11.70 5.88
N THR A 29 -2.66 11.31 5.60
CA THR A 29 -1.48 11.76 6.35
C THR A 29 -1.34 13.28 6.32
N VAL A 30 -1.51 13.90 5.15
CA VAL A 30 -1.50 15.37 5.00
C VAL A 30 -2.62 16.01 5.84
N LEU A 31 -3.82 15.45 5.83
CA LEU A 31 -4.93 15.96 6.65
C LEU A 31 -4.63 15.84 8.14
N LEU A 32 -4.09 14.70 8.60
CA LEU A 32 -3.72 14.49 10.00
C LEU A 32 -2.64 15.49 10.44
N TRP A 33 -1.64 15.73 9.60
CA TRP A 33 -0.58 16.69 9.89
C TRP A 33 -1.10 18.13 9.93
N LEU A 34 -2.02 18.51 9.04
CA LEU A 34 -2.63 19.85 9.02
C LEU A 34 -3.57 20.08 10.21
N PHE A 35 -4.32 19.10 10.64
CA PHE A 35 -5.34 19.21 11.67
C PHE A 35 -4.97 18.38 12.91
N ARG A 36 -4.21 18.96 13.84
CA ARG A 36 -3.74 18.26 15.05
C ARG A 36 -4.87 17.64 15.89
N LYS A 37 -5.99 18.32 16.03
CA LYS A 37 -7.16 17.76 16.74
C LYS A 37 -7.72 16.51 16.06
N LEU A 38 -7.66 16.48 14.73
CA LEU A 38 -8.11 15.33 13.95
C LEU A 38 -7.17 14.13 14.15
N SER A 39 -5.86 14.36 14.22
CA SER A 39 -4.89 13.31 14.46
C SER A 39 -5.04 12.71 15.87
N GLU A 40 -5.17 13.55 16.91
CA GLU A 40 -5.37 13.10 18.29
C GLU A 40 -6.60 12.20 18.45
N ILE A 41 -7.66 12.43 17.65
CA ILE A 41 -8.88 11.62 17.67
C ILE A 41 -8.73 10.36 16.82
N LEU A 42 -8.18 10.46 15.60
CA LEU A 42 -8.17 9.35 14.62
C LEU A 42 -7.03 8.36 14.84
N GLU A 43 -5.89 8.79 15.40
CA GLU A 43 -4.73 7.93 15.60
C GLU A 43 -5.06 6.64 16.37
N PRO A 44 -5.75 6.66 17.55
CA PRO A 44 -6.08 5.43 18.24
C PRO A 44 -7.01 4.51 17.42
N TYR A 45 -7.93 5.06 16.63
CA TYR A 45 -8.77 4.25 15.74
C TYR A 45 -7.97 3.60 14.60
N LEU A 46 -7.02 4.34 14.01
CA LEU A 46 -6.13 3.80 12.97
C LEU A 46 -5.26 2.66 13.50
N VAL A 47 -4.76 2.78 14.75
CA VAL A 47 -3.99 1.71 15.41
C VAL A 47 -4.85 0.46 15.60
N VAL A 48 -6.09 0.61 16.09
CA VAL A 48 -7.02 -0.51 16.26
C VAL A 48 -7.33 -1.15 14.90
N LEU A 49 -7.64 -0.36 13.88
CA LEU A 49 -7.93 -0.87 12.53
C LEU A 49 -6.73 -1.57 11.89
N ASN A 50 -5.51 -1.08 12.15
CA ASN A 50 -4.29 -1.74 11.70
C ASN A 50 -4.04 -3.08 12.41
N SER A 51 -4.53 -3.24 13.63
CA SER A 51 -4.37 -4.45 14.44
C SER A 51 -5.38 -5.55 14.10
N LEU A 52 -6.43 -5.24 13.31
CA LEU A 52 -7.42 -6.23 12.90
C LEU A 52 -6.78 -7.33 12.05
N PRO A 53 -7.20 -8.60 12.23
CA PRO A 53 -6.72 -9.69 11.38
C PRO A 53 -7.19 -9.48 9.94
N LYS A 54 -6.26 -9.06 9.09
CA LYS A 54 -6.54 -8.62 7.72
C LYS A 54 -7.14 -9.72 6.86
N SER A 55 -6.80 -10.98 7.14
CA SER A 55 -7.39 -12.16 6.48
C SER A 55 -8.88 -12.33 6.78
N ALA A 56 -9.36 -11.85 7.93
CA ALA A 56 -10.77 -11.92 8.30
C ALA A 56 -11.61 -10.81 7.63
N LEU A 57 -10.98 -9.72 7.17
CA LEU A 57 -11.68 -8.64 6.47
C LEU A 57 -12.11 -9.04 5.05
N ALA A 58 -11.35 -9.87 4.36
CA ALA A 58 -11.66 -10.26 2.99
C ALA A 58 -13.00 -11.01 2.85
N PRO A 59 -13.34 -12.02 3.67
CA PRO A 59 -14.67 -12.65 3.65
C PRO A 59 -15.80 -11.65 3.93
N LEU A 60 -15.60 -10.75 4.88
CA LEU A 60 -16.60 -9.73 5.21
C LEU A 60 -16.85 -8.78 4.04
N LEU A 61 -15.80 -8.32 3.36
CA LEU A 61 -15.89 -7.46 2.18
C LEU A 61 -16.63 -8.18 1.03
N ILE A 62 -16.40 -9.47 0.84
CA ILE A 62 -17.05 -10.26 -0.20
C ILE A 62 -18.55 -10.43 0.08
N VAL A 63 -18.93 -10.63 1.34
CA VAL A 63 -20.35 -10.70 1.74
C VAL A 63 -21.07 -9.36 1.52
N TRP A 64 -20.39 -8.24 1.80
CA TRP A 64 -20.98 -6.90 1.66
C TRP A 64 -21.02 -6.38 0.23
N LEU A 65 -19.92 -6.53 -0.52
CA LEU A 65 -19.73 -5.93 -1.84
C LEU A 65 -19.90 -6.93 -2.99
N GLY A 66 -20.03 -8.21 -2.66
CA GLY A 66 -20.09 -9.29 -3.64
C GLY A 66 -18.69 -9.75 -4.11
N ALA A 67 -18.64 -10.89 -4.78
CA ALA A 67 -17.43 -11.48 -5.36
C ALA A 67 -17.09 -10.82 -6.70
N ASN A 68 -16.51 -9.63 -6.66
CA ASN A 68 -16.16 -8.78 -7.80
C ASN A 68 -14.68 -8.37 -7.75
N ARG A 69 -14.12 -7.97 -8.89
CA ARG A 69 -12.75 -7.41 -8.96
C ARG A 69 -12.56 -6.19 -8.05
N THR A 70 -13.55 -5.32 -7.96
CA THR A 70 -13.51 -4.16 -7.06
C THR A 70 -13.36 -4.57 -5.61
N THR A 71 -14.03 -5.63 -5.18
CA THR A 71 -13.91 -6.17 -3.81
C THR A 71 -12.52 -6.71 -3.54
N ILE A 72 -11.88 -7.36 -4.52
CA ILE A 72 -10.51 -7.87 -4.41
C ILE A 72 -9.52 -6.70 -4.29
N ILE A 73 -9.71 -5.64 -5.08
CA ILE A 73 -8.91 -4.41 -4.99
C ILE A 73 -9.05 -3.77 -3.60
N ILE A 74 -10.27 -3.66 -3.07
CA ILE A 74 -10.52 -3.13 -1.73
C ILE A 74 -9.90 -4.02 -0.65
N ALA A 75 -9.94 -5.33 -0.81
CA ALA A 75 -9.25 -6.27 0.09
C ALA A 75 -7.73 -6.03 0.06
N GLY A 76 -7.13 -5.85 -1.13
CA GLY A 76 -5.73 -5.46 -1.29
C GLY A 76 -5.40 -4.16 -0.56
N MET A 77 -6.25 -3.14 -0.72
CA MET A 77 -6.09 -1.85 -0.04
C MET A 77 -6.17 -1.98 1.49
N SER A 78 -7.12 -2.75 2.00
CA SER A 78 -7.38 -2.87 3.44
C SER A 78 -6.19 -3.40 4.22
N VAL A 79 -5.34 -4.21 3.58
CA VAL A 79 -4.13 -4.79 4.19
C VAL A 79 -3.04 -3.74 4.40
N ALA A 80 -2.92 -2.76 3.51
CA ALA A 80 -1.79 -1.83 3.48
C ALA A 80 -2.13 -0.44 4.03
N ILE A 81 -3.37 0.03 3.88
CA ILE A 81 -3.72 1.44 4.04
C ILE A 81 -3.49 1.98 5.46
N PHE A 82 -3.91 1.26 6.50
CA PHE A 82 -3.83 1.74 7.87
C PHE A 82 -2.40 1.84 8.37
N GLY A 83 -1.58 0.80 8.10
CA GLY A 83 -0.16 0.82 8.42
C GLY A 83 0.61 1.89 7.66
N SER A 84 0.23 2.12 6.39
CA SER A 84 0.82 3.17 5.57
C SER A 84 0.55 4.56 6.13
N ILE A 85 -0.70 4.86 6.54
CA ILE A 85 -1.08 6.14 7.14
C ILE A 85 -0.29 6.38 8.43
N LEU A 86 -0.25 5.39 9.33
CA LEU A 86 0.45 5.50 10.61
C LEU A 86 1.95 5.74 10.42
N ASN A 87 2.59 4.98 9.53
CA ASN A 87 4.01 5.12 9.25
C ASN A 87 4.34 6.49 8.65
N LEU A 88 3.59 6.92 7.64
CA LEU A 88 3.80 8.23 7.02
C LEU A 88 3.50 9.39 7.99
N TYR A 89 2.50 9.24 8.85
CA TYR A 89 2.17 10.26 9.84
C TYR A 89 3.27 10.40 10.91
N SER A 90 3.86 9.29 11.36
CA SER A 90 5.03 9.31 12.25
C SER A 90 6.20 10.06 11.62
N GLU A 91 6.55 9.71 10.39
CA GLU A 91 7.64 10.37 9.65
C GLU A 91 7.40 11.88 9.44
N PHE A 92 6.15 12.29 9.14
CA PHE A 92 5.79 13.70 8.99
C PHE A 92 5.88 14.46 10.32
N SER A 93 5.62 13.78 11.44
CA SER A 93 5.65 14.35 12.78
C SER A 93 7.08 14.45 13.35
N GLU A 94 8.01 13.63 12.85
CA GLU A 94 9.42 13.60 13.25
C GLU A 94 10.29 14.63 12.51
N VAL A 95 9.71 15.36 11.54
CA VAL A 95 10.43 16.42 10.84
C VAL A 95 10.89 17.49 11.83
N ASP A 96 12.16 17.89 11.71
CA ASP A 96 12.85 18.86 12.55
C ASP A 96 12.01 20.14 12.77
N PRO A 97 11.62 20.44 14.02
CA PRO A 97 10.80 21.59 14.33
C PRO A 97 11.50 22.93 13.99
N ASP A 98 12.82 22.98 14.01
CA ASP A 98 13.56 24.21 13.71
C ASP A 98 13.43 24.58 12.22
N LYS A 99 13.38 23.59 11.33
CA LYS A 99 13.11 23.83 9.90
C LYS A 99 11.69 24.36 9.66
N ILE A 100 10.73 23.87 10.43
CA ILE A 100 9.34 24.33 10.35
C ILE A 100 9.24 25.76 10.91
N MET A 101 9.94 26.03 12.02
CA MET A 101 9.99 27.36 12.64
C MET A 101 10.58 28.40 11.70
N LEU A 102 11.62 28.05 10.94
CA LEU A 102 12.20 28.92 9.91
C LEU A 102 11.16 29.43 8.90
N ILE A 103 10.26 28.56 8.45
CA ILE A 103 9.18 28.96 7.52
C ILE A 103 8.24 29.97 8.18
N TYR A 104 7.92 29.80 9.47
CA TYR A 104 7.06 30.73 10.19
C TYR A 104 7.74 32.09 10.42
N THR A 105 9.04 32.14 10.67
CA THR A 105 9.81 33.39 10.80
C THR A 105 9.86 34.16 9.48
N LEU A 106 9.77 33.47 8.35
CA LEU A 106 9.66 34.04 7.01
C LEU A 106 8.20 34.39 6.62
N HIS A 107 7.28 34.52 7.61
CA HIS A 107 5.85 34.77 7.40
C HIS A 107 5.14 33.69 6.55
N GLY A 108 5.67 32.47 6.49
CA GLY A 108 5.03 31.34 5.82
C GLY A 108 3.88 30.74 6.63
N ASN A 109 2.89 30.20 5.94
CA ASN A 109 1.76 29.49 6.52
C ASN A 109 2.06 27.99 6.71
N ARG A 110 1.18 27.29 7.46
CA ARG A 110 1.28 25.84 7.67
C ARG A 110 1.35 25.04 6.36
N LEU A 111 0.62 25.46 5.33
CA LEU A 111 0.70 24.86 3.99
C LEU A 111 2.07 25.06 3.32
N HIS A 112 2.71 26.22 3.55
CA HIS A 112 4.07 26.46 3.07
C HIS A 112 5.09 25.56 3.78
N ALA A 113 4.96 25.38 5.11
CA ALA A 113 5.79 24.45 5.86
C ALA A 113 5.62 23.01 5.36
N LEU A 114 4.38 22.57 5.10
CA LEU A 114 4.09 21.24 4.55
C LEU A 114 4.77 21.03 3.18
N SER A 115 4.53 21.94 2.23
CA SER A 115 4.97 21.74 0.84
C SER A 115 6.47 21.98 0.63
N LYS A 116 7.09 22.87 1.43
CA LYS A 116 8.50 23.27 1.25
C LYS A 116 9.47 22.53 2.16
N VAL A 117 9.00 22.01 3.29
CA VAL A 117 9.85 21.35 4.30
C VAL A 117 9.40 19.91 4.51
N VAL A 118 8.17 19.67 4.97
CA VAL A 118 7.73 18.35 5.42
C VAL A 118 7.72 17.34 4.28
N ILE A 119 6.99 17.60 3.20
CA ILE A 119 6.90 16.67 2.07
C ILE A 119 8.28 16.39 1.47
N PRO A 120 9.11 17.38 1.12
CA PRO A 120 10.43 17.12 0.55
C PRO A 120 11.38 16.33 1.51
N SER A 121 11.32 16.61 2.80
CA SER A 121 12.12 15.88 3.80
C SER A 121 11.70 14.43 3.94
N CYS A 122 10.42 14.12 3.76
CA CYS A 122 9.86 12.77 3.93
C CYS A 122 9.81 11.95 2.63
N ILE A 123 10.28 12.46 1.48
CA ILE A 123 10.28 11.70 0.22
C ILE A 123 10.98 10.34 0.34
N PRO A 124 12.15 10.21 1.00
CA PRO A 124 12.79 8.92 1.18
C PRO A 124 11.91 7.94 1.97
N ALA A 125 11.24 8.41 3.02
CA ALA A 125 10.32 7.62 3.83
C ALA A 125 9.07 7.21 3.03
N ILE A 126 8.53 8.11 2.21
CA ILE A 126 7.41 7.82 1.30
C ILE A 126 7.80 6.68 0.35
N ILE A 127 8.97 6.74 -0.28
CA ILE A 127 9.43 5.70 -1.22
C ILE A 127 9.67 4.37 -0.48
N SER A 128 10.22 4.41 0.73
CA SER A 128 10.40 3.21 1.57
C SER A 128 9.05 2.57 1.91
N THR A 129 8.07 3.37 2.30
CA THR A 129 6.70 2.92 2.56
C THR A 129 6.04 2.33 1.31
N MET A 130 6.29 2.89 0.12
CA MET A 130 5.82 2.32 -1.16
C MET A 130 6.36 0.91 -1.40
N LYS A 131 7.62 0.63 -1.07
CA LYS A 131 8.20 -0.72 -1.20
C LYS A 131 7.49 -1.75 -0.34
N VAL A 132 7.15 -1.38 0.89
CA VAL A 132 6.41 -2.27 1.80
C VAL A 132 4.98 -2.46 1.30
N ASN A 133 4.33 -1.39 0.88
CA ASN A 133 2.94 -1.40 0.45
C ASN A 133 2.69 -2.25 -0.79
N ILE A 134 3.60 -2.29 -1.77
CA ILE A 134 3.40 -3.13 -2.96
C ILE A 134 3.29 -4.61 -2.59
N GLY A 135 4.14 -5.08 -1.64
CA GLY A 135 4.06 -6.43 -1.12
C GLY A 135 2.78 -6.70 -0.35
N LEU A 136 2.38 -5.76 0.53
CA LEU A 136 1.14 -5.88 1.31
C LEU A 136 -0.10 -5.89 0.42
N CYS A 137 -0.15 -5.06 -0.63
CA CYS A 137 -1.24 -5.06 -1.61
C CYS A 137 -1.31 -6.39 -2.36
N LEU A 138 -0.16 -6.94 -2.79
CA LEU A 138 -0.12 -8.25 -3.43
C LEU A 138 -0.68 -9.35 -2.53
N VAL A 139 -0.27 -9.38 -1.24
CA VAL A 139 -0.79 -10.34 -0.25
C VAL A 139 -2.30 -10.17 -0.08
N GLY A 140 -2.79 -8.94 0.05
CA GLY A 140 -4.21 -8.66 0.22
C GLY A 140 -5.06 -9.05 -1.00
N VAL A 141 -4.55 -8.81 -2.21
CA VAL A 141 -5.19 -9.23 -3.47
C VAL A 141 -5.26 -10.76 -3.53
N ILE A 142 -4.16 -11.48 -3.22
CA ILE A 142 -4.16 -12.95 -3.20
C ILE A 142 -5.20 -13.49 -2.21
N ILE A 143 -5.32 -12.92 -1.01
CA ILE A 143 -6.35 -13.31 -0.04
C ILE A 143 -7.76 -13.06 -0.61
N GLY A 144 -7.97 -11.93 -1.28
CA GLY A 144 -9.22 -11.62 -1.96
C GLY A 144 -9.55 -12.60 -3.09
N GLU A 145 -8.56 -12.94 -3.91
CA GLU A 145 -8.69 -13.94 -4.99
C GLU A 145 -8.98 -15.35 -4.45
N PHE A 146 -8.42 -15.74 -3.29
CA PHE A 146 -8.69 -17.03 -2.66
C PHE A 146 -10.17 -17.21 -2.32
N ILE A 147 -10.83 -16.16 -1.87
CA ILE A 147 -12.18 -16.25 -1.31
C ILE A 147 -13.24 -15.90 -2.36
N GLY A 148 -12.99 -14.87 -3.18
CA GLY A 148 -13.98 -14.33 -4.12
C GLY A 148 -13.52 -14.29 -5.57
N GLY A 149 -12.28 -14.70 -5.89
CA GLY A 149 -11.73 -14.67 -7.23
C GLY A 149 -12.35 -15.74 -8.13
N ARG A 150 -12.56 -15.39 -9.40
CA ARG A 150 -12.86 -16.33 -10.49
C ARG A 150 -11.71 -16.44 -11.47
N GLU A 151 -10.73 -15.55 -11.35
CA GLU A 151 -9.51 -15.42 -12.14
C GLU A 151 -8.40 -14.95 -11.20
N GLY A 152 -7.16 -15.01 -11.62
CA GLY A 152 -6.00 -14.61 -10.85
C GLY A 152 -5.14 -15.79 -10.40
N LEU A 153 -3.93 -15.48 -9.94
CA LEU A 153 -2.98 -16.50 -9.46
C LEU A 153 -3.42 -17.07 -8.12
N GLY A 154 -4.02 -16.25 -7.25
CA GLY A 154 -4.60 -16.73 -5.99
C GLY A 154 -5.74 -17.69 -6.23
N TYR A 155 -6.63 -17.40 -7.18
CA TYR A 155 -7.66 -18.37 -7.60
C TYR A 155 -7.06 -19.68 -8.09
N MET A 156 -5.97 -19.64 -8.90
CA MET A 156 -5.29 -20.83 -9.37
C MET A 156 -4.70 -21.67 -8.23
N ILE A 157 -4.17 -21.05 -7.20
CA ILE A 157 -3.62 -21.73 -6.01
C ILE A 157 -4.74 -22.47 -5.28
N ILE A 158 -5.86 -21.79 -4.97
CA ILE A 158 -6.95 -22.43 -4.23
C ILE A 158 -7.62 -23.54 -5.05
N TYR A 159 -7.83 -23.29 -6.34
CA TYR A 159 -8.36 -24.30 -7.25
C TYR A 159 -7.44 -25.53 -7.36
N GLY A 160 -6.12 -25.31 -7.56
CA GLY A 160 -5.14 -26.39 -7.60
C GLY A 160 -5.11 -27.23 -6.32
N SER A 161 -5.27 -26.58 -5.16
CA SER A 161 -5.33 -27.28 -3.88
C SER A 161 -6.61 -28.12 -3.73
N GLN A 162 -7.77 -27.60 -4.16
CA GLN A 162 -9.05 -28.30 -4.07
C GLN A 162 -9.16 -29.52 -5.00
N VAL A 163 -8.53 -29.44 -6.19
CA VAL A 163 -8.52 -30.57 -7.16
C VAL A 163 -7.27 -31.43 -7.07
N PHE A 164 -6.45 -31.25 -6.04
CA PHE A 164 -5.19 -31.97 -5.81
C PHE A 164 -4.19 -31.91 -6.98
N LYS A 165 -4.21 -30.82 -7.76
CA LYS A 165 -3.24 -30.52 -8.83
C LYS A 165 -2.07 -29.72 -8.29
N LEU A 166 -1.13 -30.40 -7.63
CA LEU A 166 0.04 -29.77 -7.01
C LEU A 166 0.90 -28.99 -8.01
N ASP A 167 0.97 -29.45 -9.26
CA ASP A 167 1.73 -28.76 -10.31
C ASP A 167 1.24 -27.34 -10.54
N TRP A 168 -0.07 -27.15 -10.58
CA TRP A 168 -0.69 -25.82 -10.77
C TRP A 168 -0.48 -24.91 -9.56
N LEU A 169 -0.58 -25.48 -8.37
CA LEU A 169 -0.35 -24.77 -7.11
C LEU A 169 1.11 -24.29 -7.03
N LEU A 170 2.08 -25.19 -7.19
CA LEU A 170 3.50 -24.86 -7.12
C LEU A 170 3.91 -23.86 -8.20
N MET A 171 3.45 -24.06 -9.43
CA MET A 171 3.71 -23.15 -10.53
C MET A 171 3.18 -21.72 -10.22
N SER A 172 1.95 -21.60 -9.70
CA SER A 172 1.36 -20.31 -9.36
C SER A 172 2.13 -19.60 -8.24
N ILE A 173 2.58 -20.32 -7.23
CA ILE A 173 3.42 -19.79 -6.15
C ILE A 173 4.77 -19.28 -6.72
N CYS A 174 5.43 -20.07 -7.57
CA CYS A 174 6.69 -19.65 -8.19
C CYS A 174 6.52 -18.36 -9.03
N ILE A 175 5.44 -18.29 -9.80
CA ILE A 175 5.12 -17.08 -10.58
C ILE A 175 4.89 -15.87 -9.66
N LEU A 176 4.15 -16.06 -8.56
CA LEU A 176 3.93 -14.98 -7.58
C LEU A 176 5.23 -14.49 -6.96
N CYS A 177 6.16 -15.39 -6.61
CA CYS A 177 7.48 -15.00 -6.10
C CYS A 177 8.24 -14.14 -7.12
N VAL A 178 8.23 -14.52 -8.39
CA VAL A 178 8.88 -13.75 -9.46
C VAL A 178 8.23 -12.37 -9.60
N ILE A 179 6.89 -12.31 -9.62
CA ILE A 179 6.15 -11.04 -9.69
C ILE A 179 6.48 -10.14 -8.50
N ALA A 180 6.48 -10.68 -7.28
CA ALA A 180 6.81 -9.92 -6.08
C ALA A 180 8.22 -9.33 -6.16
N MET A 181 9.21 -10.12 -6.59
CA MET A 181 10.58 -9.65 -6.79
C MET A 181 10.68 -8.55 -7.84
N LEU A 182 9.98 -8.70 -8.97
CA LEU A 182 9.98 -7.70 -10.04
C LEU A 182 9.33 -6.37 -9.58
N LEU A 183 8.18 -6.44 -8.91
CA LEU A 183 7.50 -5.25 -8.38
C LEU A 183 8.36 -4.52 -7.34
N TYR A 184 8.98 -5.26 -6.42
CA TYR A 184 9.89 -4.70 -5.43
C TYR A 184 11.12 -4.06 -6.09
N ALA A 185 11.72 -4.73 -7.08
CA ALA A 185 12.88 -4.21 -7.82
C ALA A 185 12.55 -2.92 -8.57
N LEU A 186 11.36 -2.84 -9.21
CA LEU A 186 10.92 -1.64 -9.93
C LEU A 186 10.85 -0.42 -9.00
N ILE A 187 10.27 -0.56 -7.81
CA ILE A 187 10.21 0.54 -6.83
C ILE A 187 11.62 0.86 -6.30
N GLY A 188 12.46 -0.16 -6.09
CA GLY A 188 13.86 0.01 -5.72
C GLY A 188 14.70 0.78 -6.74
N LEU A 189 14.40 0.64 -8.03
CA LEU A 189 15.03 1.45 -9.08
C LEU A 189 14.62 2.92 -9.00
N ILE A 190 13.34 3.21 -8.74
CA ILE A 190 12.83 4.58 -8.54
C ILE A 190 13.54 5.23 -7.35
N GLU A 191 13.68 4.49 -6.23
CA GLU A 191 14.41 4.98 -5.06
C GLU A 191 15.87 5.32 -5.37
N LYS A 192 16.60 4.40 -5.98
CA LYS A 192 17.99 4.62 -6.36
C LYS A 192 18.15 5.84 -7.27
N TRP A 193 17.27 5.97 -8.25
CA TRP A 193 17.27 7.12 -9.16
C TRP A 193 17.04 8.44 -8.42
N TYR A 194 16.09 8.46 -7.48
CA TYR A 194 15.81 9.64 -6.67
C TYR A 194 16.99 10.00 -5.74
N LEU A 195 17.53 9.02 -5.00
CA LEU A 195 18.65 9.24 -4.09
C LEU A 195 19.93 9.67 -4.82
N CYS A 196 20.18 9.14 -6.01
CA CYS A 196 21.30 9.55 -6.83
C CYS A 196 21.18 11.02 -7.26
N ARG A 197 19.96 11.48 -7.55
CA ARG A 197 19.69 12.85 -7.96
C ARG A 197 19.75 13.85 -6.78
N CYS A 198 19.30 13.46 -5.58
CA CYS A 198 19.41 14.27 -4.39
C CYS A 198 20.85 14.38 -3.82
N LYS A 199 21.74 13.43 -4.15
CA LYS A 199 23.15 13.44 -3.69
C LYS A 199 24.02 14.40 -4.52
N ILE A 200 23.52 14.90 -5.63
CA ILE A 200 24.22 15.82 -6.56
C ILE A 200 23.81 17.29 -6.31
N SER A 201 22.85 17.54 -5.44
CA SER A 201 22.40 18.87 -5.00
C SER A 201 22.77 19.11 -3.55
#